data_457e0febec1150cfb9041f22083fce9b
#
_entry.id   457e0febec1150cfb9041f22083fce9b
#
_cell.length_a   1.000
_cell.length_b   1.000
_cell.length_c   1.000
_cell.angle_alpha   90.00
_cell.angle_beta   90.00
_cell.angle_gamma   90.00
#
_symmetry.space_group_name_H-M   'P 1'
#
loop_
_entity.id
_entity.type
_entity.pdbx_description
1 polymer ?
#
loop_
_entity_poly.entity_id
_entity_poly.type
_entity_poly.pdbx_seq_one_letter_code
_entity_poly.pdbx_strand_id
1 'polypeptide(L)'
;GRYPKKFEEKYKELQPEKYQDTIQHVMQKGNTPAGMHISIMVKEIIDFLEIKPGQIGFDATLGYGGHTKAMLQCLQGQGHMYATDVDHEEAAKTKKRLEDLGFGEDILTIKLQNFCTIDEIAKEVGGFDFLLADLGVSSMQIDNPKRGFSFKADGPLDLRLNQEAGISAAERLEHITRDELAGMLY
;
A
#
# COMPACT_ATOMS: atom_id res chain seq x y z
N GLY A 1 -6.46 -13.08 23.32
CA GLY A 1 -6.95 -13.91 22.21
C GLY A 1 -5.78 -14.46 21.44
N ARG A 2 -5.92 -15.68 20.92
CA ARG A 2 -4.89 -16.26 20.06
C ARG A 2 -4.85 -15.50 18.74
N TYR A 3 -3.68 -15.07 18.32
CA TYR A 3 -3.46 -14.47 17.00
C TYR A 3 -3.85 -15.48 15.90
N PRO A 4 -4.58 -15.06 14.85
CA PRO A 4 -4.94 -15.94 13.74
C PRO A 4 -3.69 -16.54 13.09
N LYS A 5 -3.70 -17.85 12.84
CA LYS A 5 -2.55 -18.57 12.24
C LYS A 5 -2.59 -18.57 10.71
N LYS A 6 -3.79 -18.43 10.13
CA LYS A 6 -3.97 -18.45 8.67
C LYS A 6 -4.00 -17.01 8.12
N PHE A 7 -3.37 -16.82 6.98
CA PHE A 7 -3.33 -15.52 6.29
C PHE A 7 -4.74 -14.93 6.09
N GLU A 8 -5.68 -15.70 5.60
CA GLU A 8 -7.07 -15.30 5.35
C GLU A 8 -7.85 -14.90 6.62
N GLU A 9 -7.49 -15.49 7.77
CA GLU A 9 -8.10 -15.15 9.06
C GLU A 9 -7.48 -13.89 9.66
N LYS A 10 -6.26 -13.55 9.25
CA LYS A 10 -5.53 -12.36 9.70
C LYS A 10 -6.00 -11.12 8.94
N TYR A 11 -6.30 -11.25 7.65
CA TYR A 11 -6.73 -10.16 6.77
C TYR A 11 -8.21 -10.33 6.37
N LYS A 12 -9.10 -10.16 7.36
CA LYS A 12 -10.55 -10.34 7.21
C LYS A 12 -11.19 -9.35 6.24
N GLU A 13 -10.56 -8.19 6.05
CA GLU A 13 -10.96 -7.18 5.08
C GLU A 13 -10.90 -7.68 3.63
N LEU A 14 -10.14 -8.72 3.35
CA LEU A 14 -10.10 -9.37 2.03
C LEU A 14 -11.33 -10.27 1.79
N GLN A 15 -12.14 -10.53 2.82
CA GLN A 15 -13.39 -11.30 2.77
C GLN A 15 -14.49 -10.61 3.59
N PRO A 16 -14.91 -9.39 3.23
CA PRO A 16 -15.84 -8.58 4.02
C PRO A 16 -17.19 -9.28 4.23
N GLU A 17 -17.70 -9.99 3.21
CA GLU A 17 -18.98 -10.72 3.30
C GLU A 17 -19.00 -11.77 4.42
N LYS A 18 -17.86 -12.42 4.65
CA LYS A 18 -17.75 -13.50 5.66
C LYS A 18 -17.60 -12.98 7.09
N TYR A 19 -17.07 -11.76 7.28
CA TYR A 19 -16.69 -11.23 8.59
C TYR A 19 -17.39 -9.92 8.96
N GLN A 20 -18.40 -9.50 8.21
CA GLN A 20 -19.06 -8.20 8.34
C GLN A 20 -19.55 -7.90 9.76
N ASP A 21 -20.22 -8.87 10.39
CA ASP A 21 -20.74 -8.70 11.76
C ASP A 21 -19.63 -8.56 12.79
N THR A 22 -18.54 -9.33 12.61
CA THR A 22 -17.37 -9.27 13.50
C THR A 22 -16.67 -7.92 13.37
N ILE A 23 -16.50 -7.42 12.16
CA ILE A 23 -15.89 -6.15 11.83
C ILE A 23 -16.69 -5.01 12.46
N GLN A 24 -18.01 -4.97 12.24
CA GLN A 24 -18.88 -3.93 12.80
C GLN A 24 -18.87 -3.92 14.34
N HIS A 25 -18.94 -5.08 14.97
CA HIS A 25 -18.96 -5.19 16.43
C HIS A 25 -17.65 -4.69 17.09
N VAL A 26 -16.49 -4.94 16.45
CA VAL A 26 -15.18 -4.51 16.96
C VAL A 26 -14.97 -3.01 16.71
N MET A 27 -15.42 -2.49 15.55
CA MET A 27 -15.35 -1.06 15.24
C MET A 27 -16.24 -0.23 16.16
N GLN A 28 -17.44 -0.71 16.51
CA GLN A 28 -18.33 -0.05 17.50
C GLN A 28 -17.69 0.08 18.88
N LYS A 29 -16.74 -0.78 19.23
CA LYS A 29 -15.96 -0.71 20.49
C LYS A 29 -14.72 0.19 20.39
N GLY A 30 -14.52 0.91 19.29
CA GLY A 30 -13.35 1.75 19.08
C GLY A 30 -12.04 0.98 18.90
N ASN A 31 -12.11 -0.31 18.63
CA ASN A 31 -10.94 -1.17 18.40
C ASN A 31 -10.81 -1.54 16.92
N THR A 32 -9.57 -1.75 16.47
CA THR A 32 -9.29 -2.36 15.17
C THR A 32 -9.58 -3.85 15.24
N PRO A 33 -10.45 -4.40 14.37
CA PRO A 33 -10.65 -5.84 14.30
C PRO A 33 -9.33 -6.56 14.05
N ALA A 34 -9.08 -7.65 14.79
CA ALA A 34 -7.91 -8.49 14.54
C ALA A 34 -7.94 -8.97 13.08
N GLY A 35 -6.91 -8.60 12.31
CA GLY A 35 -6.80 -8.94 10.89
C GLY A 35 -7.37 -7.91 9.93
N MET A 36 -7.69 -6.70 10.37
CA MET A 36 -7.91 -5.56 9.45
C MET A 36 -6.63 -4.76 9.28
N HIS A 37 -6.34 -4.38 8.04
CA HIS A 37 -5.30 -3.41 7.75
C HIS A 37 -5.87 -2.01 7.92
N ILE A 38 -5.46 -1.30 8.97
CA ILE A 38 -5.71 0.13 9.11
C ILE A 38 -4.38 0.83 8.87
N SER A 39 -4.37 1.73 7.90
CA SER A 39 -3.21 2.57 7.65
C SER A 39 -2.89 3.40 8.90
N ILE A 40 -1.61 3.52 9.20
CA ILE A 40 -1.14 4.25 10.39
C ILE A 40 -1.35 5.75 10.23
N MET A 41 -1.56 6.47 11.33
CA MET A 41 -1.57 7.93 11.39
C MET A 41 -2.49 8.63 10.37
N VAL A 42 -3.57 7.97 9.94
CA VAL A 42 -4.47 8.54 8.91
C VAL A 42 -5.00 9.91 9.36
N LYS A 43 -5.45 10.02 10.62
CA LYS A 43 -5.98 11.28 11.12
C LYS A 43 -4.93 12.38 11.12
N GLU A 44 -3.75 12.10 11.63
CA GLU A 44 -2.63 13.04 11.73
C GLU A 44 -2.17 13.52 10.35
N ILE A 45 -2.11 12.61 9.38
CA ILE A 45 -1.76 12.92 7.99
C ILE A 45 -2.82 13.83 7.35
N ILE A 46 -4.10 13.51 7.49
CA ILE A 46 -5.19 14.33 6.94
C ILE A 46 -5.23 15.71 7.60
N ASP A 47 -5.07 15.76 8.92
CA ASP A 47 -5.02 17.03 9.66
C ASP A 47 -3.82 17.91 9.21
N PHE A 48 -2.67 17.28 8.93
CA PHE A 48 -1.46 17.98 8.48
C PHE A 48 -1.57 18.49 7.04
N LEU A 49 -2.11 17.65 6.13
CA LEU A 49 -2.20 17.99 4.71
C LEU A 49 -3.26 19.06 4.40
N GLU A 50 -4.24 19.26 5.28
CA GLU A 50 -5.33 20.26 5.13
C GLU A 50 -5.99 20.25 3.73
N ILE A 51 -6.24 19.04 3.23
CA ILE A 51 -6.74 18.82 1.85
C ILE A 51 -8.09 19.51 1.64
N LYS A 52 -8.21 20.20 0.50
CA LYS A 52 -9.42 20.93 0.09
C LYS A 52 -9.95 20.40 -1.24
N PRO A 53 -11.28 20.45 -1.46
CA PRO A 53 -11.86 20.15 -2.75
C PRO A 53 -11.23 20.99 -3.88
N GLY A 54 -11.01 20.35 -5.03
CA GLY A 54 -10.38 20.98 -6.21
C GLY A 54 -8.87 20.81 -6.30
N GLN A 55 -8.21 20.32 -5.26
CA GLN A 55 -6.76 20.11 -5.24
C GLN A 55 -6.34 18.84 -6.01
N ILE A 56 -5.07 18.80 -6.40
CA ILE A 56 -4.42 17.65 -7.03
C ILE A 56 -3.42 17.06 -6.05
N GLY A 57 -3.59 15.78 -5.71
CA GLY A 57 -2.73 15.06 -4.78
C GLY A 57 -1.94 13.93 -5.39
N PHE A 58 -0.86 13.53 -4.71
CA PHE A 58 -0.04 12.39 -5.08
C PHE A 58 0.23 11.46 -3.90
N ASP A 59 -0.03 10.17 -4.09
CA ASP A 59 0.36 9.10 -3.16
C ASP A 59 1.47 8.25 -3.80
N ALA A 60 2.68 8.36 -3.28
CA ALA A 60 3.85 7.63 -3.80
C ALA A 60 3.78 6.12 -3.50
N THR A 61 2.94 5.71 -2.57
CA THR A 61 2.90 4.38 -1.95
C THR A 61 1.48 3.89 -1.77
N LEU A 62 0.78 3.63 -2.88
CA LEU A 62 -0.64 3.25 -2.88
C LEU A 62 -0.95 2.12 -1.88
N GLY A 63 -0.17 1.03 -1.93
CA GLY A 63 -0.34 -0.13 -1.06
C GLY A 63 -1.78 -0.64 -1.00
N TYR A 64 -2.32 -0.78 0.21
CA TYR A 64 -3.72 -1.17 0.42
C TYR A 64 -4.73 -0.05 0.09
N GLY A 65 -4.26 1.20 -0.09
CA GLY A 65 -5.09 2.34 -0.46
C GLY A 65 -5.81 3.03 0.69
N GLY A 66 -5.42 2.76 1.94
CA GLY A 66 -6.09 3.37 3.11
C GLY A 66 -5.87 4.87 3.20
N HIS A 67 -4.65 5.35 2.97
CA HIS A 67 -4.33 6.77 2.90
C HIS A 67 -4.95 7.42 1.67
N THR A 68 -4.79 6.81 0.49
CA THR A 68 -5.44 7.28 -0.76
C THR A 68 -6.93 7.47 -0.59
N LYS A 69 -7.62 6.48 0.02
CA LYS A 69 -9.06 6.57 0.32
C LYS A 69 -9.39 7.77 1.19
N ALA A 70 -8.64 7.98 2.28
CA ALA A 70 -8.88 9.10 3.19
C ALA A 70 -8.67 10.45 2.50
N MET A 71 -7.63 10.58 1.68
CA MET A 71 -7.36 11.78 0.89
C MET A 71 -8.45 12.04 -0.16
N LEU A 72 -8.91 11.00 -0.88
CA LEU A 72 -10.04 11.09 -1.82
C LEU A 72 -11.33 11.57 -1.17
N GLN A 73 -11.61 11.11 0.06
CA GLN A 73 -12.78 11.57 0.82
C GLN A 73 -12.72 13.07 1.12
N CYS A 74 -11.53 13.62 1.40
CA CYS A 74 -11.32 15.05 1.62
C CYS A 74 -11.55 15.89 0.35
N LEU A 75 -11.28 15.35 -0.83
CA LEU A 75 -11.53 16.01 -2.11
C LEU A 75 -13.03 16.13 -2.45
N GLN A 76 -13.91 15.35 -1.83
CA GLN A 76 -15.37 15.42 -2.01
C GLN A 76 -15.81 15.34 -3.49
N GLY A 77 -15.14 14.53 -4.30
CA GLY A 77 -15.41 14.40 -5.73
C GLY A 77 -14.93 15.56 -6.60
N GLN A 78 -14.13 16.49 -6.05
CA GLN A 78 -13.55 17.61 -6.76
C GLN A 78 -12.04 17.57 -6.68
N GLY A 79 -11.35 17.72 -7.82
CA GLY A 79 -9.90 17.56 -7.90
C GLY A 79 -9.49 16.18 -8.41
N HIS A 80 -8.26 15.76 -8.13
CA HIS A 80 -7.77 14.48 -8.62
C HIS A 80 -6.64 13.92 -7.75
N MET A 81 -6.61 12.59 -7.58
CA MET A 81 -5.51 11.87 -6.95
C MET A 81 -4.73 11.08 -7.99
N TYR A 82 -3.42 11.19 -7.94
CA TYR A 82 -2.49 10.28 -8.61
C TYR A 82 -1.84 9.40 -7.57
N ALA A 83 -1.70 8.12 -7.86
CA ALA A 83 -1.04 7.18 -6.97
C ALA A 83 -0.12 6.25 -7.75
N THR A 84 1.01 5.88 -7.15
CA THR A 84 1.95 4.93 -7.72
C THR A 84 2.15 3.73 -6.81
N ASP A 85 2.41 2.58 -7.41
CA ASP A 85 2.91 1.40 -6.74
C ASP A 85 3.76 0.57 -7.71
N VAL A 86 4.74 -0.13 -7.18
CA VAL A 86 5.57 -1.08 -7.96
C VAL A 86 5.06 -2.51 -7.84
N ASP A 87 4.19 -2.78 -6.88
CA ASP A 87 3.56 -4.09 -6.65
C ASP A 87 2.29 -4.21 -7.48
N HIS A 88 2.40 -4.78 -8.67
CA HIS A 88 1.29 -4.92 -9.62
C HIS A 88 0.11 -5.73 -9.07
N GLU A 89 0.39 -6.76 -8.27
CA GLU A 89 -0.64 -7.61 -7.67
C GLU A 89 -1.46 -6.84 -6.63
N GLU A 90 -0.78 -6.15 -5.71
CA GLU A 90 -1.47 -5.38 -4.67
C GLU A 90 -2.17 -4.15 -5.23
N ALA A 91 -1.57 -3.45 -6.20
CA ALA A 91 -2.17 -2.30 -6.85
C ALA A 91 -3.47 -2.65 -7.59
N ALA A 92 -3.51 -3.80 -8.29
CA ALA A 92 -4.73 -4.25 -8.97
C ALA A 92 -5.87 -4.52 -7.99
N LYS A 93 -5.59 -5.15 -6.85
CA LYS A 93 -6.56 -5.39 -5.78
C LYS A 93 -7.05 -4.08 -5.15
N THR A 94 -6.13 -3.14 -4.96
CA THR A 94 -6.44 -1.82 -4.40
C THR A 94 -7.29 -0.99 -5.35
N LYS A 95 -6.96 -0.98 -6.65
CA LYS A 95 -7.76 -0.31 -7.68
C LYS A 95 -9.21 -0.77 -7.61
N LYS A 96 -9.42 -2.10 -7.64
CA LYS A 96 -10.77 -2.66 -7.54
C LYS A 96 -11.50 -2.25 -6.26
N ARG A 97 -10.83 -2.29 -5.09
CA ARG A 97 -11.44 -1.87 -3.81
C ARG A 97 -11.89 -0.41 -3.82
N LEU A 98 -11.07 0.48 -4.39
CA LEU A 98 -11.39 1.91 -4.47
C LEU A 98 -12.50 2.19 -5.47
N GLU A 99 -12.53 1.50 -6.61
CA GLU A 99 -13.62 1.56 -7.58
C GLU A 99 -14.95 1.09 -6.98
N ASP A 100 -14.95 -0.03 -6.23
CA ASP A 100 -16.13 -0.56 -5.53
C ASP A 100 -16.66 0.43 -4.46
N LEU A 101 -15.82 1.33 -3.96
CA LEU A 101 -16.18 2.43 -3.05
C LEU A 101 -16.62 3.72 -3.77
N GLY A 102 -16.65 3.72 -5.10
CA GLY A 102 -17.07 4.86 -5.93
C GLY A 102 -15.95 5.81 -6.33
N PHE A 103 -14.69 5.46 -6.12
CA PHE A 103 -13.52 6.23 -6.57
C PHE A 103 -13.00 5.69 -7.90
N GLY A 104 -13.59 6.15 -8.99
CA GLY A 104 -13.23 5.74 -10.35
C GLY A 104 -12.12 6.61 -10.98
N GLU A 105 -11.89 6.38 -12.27
CA GLU A 105 -10.83 7.06 -13.04
C GLU A 105 -11.09 8.56 -13.22
N ASP A 106 -12.28 9.03 -12.93
CA ASP A 106 -12.65 10.45 -12.92
C ASP A 106 -11.97 11.24 -11.79
N ILE A 107 -11.60 10.57 -10.67
CA ILE A 107 -10.97 11.22 -9.51
C ILE A 107 -9.65 10.56 -9.07
N LEU A 108 -9.33 9.36 -9.59
CA LEU A 108 -8.14 8.61 -9.20
C LEU A 108 -7.44 7.99 -10.42
N THR A 109 -6.16 8.31 -10.60
CA THR A 109 -5.28 7.65 -11.57
C THR A 109 -4.19 6.86 -10.85
N ILE A 110 -4.16 5.54 -11.05
CA ILE A 110 -3.12 4.66 -10.51
C ILE A 110 -2.14 4.31 -11.62
N LYS A 111 -0.84 4.58 -11.39
CA LYS A 111 0.26 4.25 -12.30
C LYS A 111 1.14 3.16 -11.67
N LEU A 112 1.31 2.04 -12.38
CA LEU A 112 2.13 0.89 -11.95
C LEU A 112 3.60 1.17 -12.26
N GLN A 113 4.21 2.03 -11.48
CA GLN A 113 5.59 2.48 -11.67
C GLN A 113 6.21 2.93 -10.35
N ASN A 114 7.53 3.06 -10.35
CA ASN A 114 8.24 3.61 -9.20
C ASN A 114 7.94 5.10 -9.06
N PHE A 115 7.73 5.58 -7.83
CA PHE A 115 7.47 6.98 -7.54
C PHE A 115 8.64 7.92 -7.90
N CYS A 116 9.84 7.39 -8.20
CA CYS A 116 10.94 8.22 -8.70
C CYS A 116 10.62 8.95 -10.01
N THR A 117 9.55 8.54 -10.70
CA THR A 117 9.04 9.22 -11.92
C THR A 117 8.00 10.30 -11.62
N ILE A 118 7.89 10.75 -10.38
CA ILE A 118 6.93 11.79 -9.97
C ILE A 118 7.06 13.09 -10.77
N ASP A 119 8.28 13.43 -11.17
CA ASP A 119 8.54 14.64 -11.97
C ASP A 119 7.89 14.57 -13.35
N GLU A 120 7.81 13.40 -13.97
CA GLU A 120 7.12 13.18 -15.24
C GLU A 120 5.61 13.40 -15.06
N ILE A 121 5.03 12.81 -14.01
CA ILE A 121 3.61 12.98 -13.70
C ILE A 121 3.32 14.44 -13.36
N ALA A 122 4.16 15.08 -12.55
CA ALA A 122 4.00 16.49 -12.19
C ALA A 122 4.02 17.40 -13.41
N LYS A 123 4.86 17.13 -14.42
CA LYS A 123 4.87 17.88 -15.69
C LYS A 123 3.57 17.72 -16.48
N GLU A 124 2.98 16.51 -16.48
CA GLU A 124 1.71 16.24 -17.17
C GLU A 124 0.54 17.01 -16.55
N VAL A 125 0.52 17.14 -15.21
CA VAL A 125 -0.64 17.67 -14.46
C VAL A 125 -0.46 19.10 -13.95
N GLY A 126 0.73 19.69 -14.10
CA GLY A 126 1.03 21.04 -13.64
C GLY A 126 1.46 21.15 -12.17
N GLY A 127 1.76 20.03 -11.52
CA GLY A 127 2.19 19.94 -10.12
C GLY A 127 1.16 19.34 -9.19
N PHE A 128 1.53 19.18 -7.91
CA PHE A 128 0.67 18.64 -6.86
C PHE A 128 0.52 19.65 -5.73
N ASP A 129 -0.68 19.74 -5.16
CA ASP A 129 -0.96 20.56 -3.98
C ASP A 129 -0.53 19.86 -2.69
N PHE A 130 -0.59 18.54 -2.66
CA PHE A 130 -0.13 17.72 -1.54
C PHE A 130 0.44 16.38 -2.01
N LEU A 131 1.33 15.81 -1.19
CA LEU A 131 2.03 14.57 -1.48
C LEU A 131 2.19 13.75 -0.21
N LEU A 132 2.01 12.44 -0.34
CA LEU A 132 2.28 11.45 0.70
C LEU A 132 3.25 10.38 0.19
N ALA A 133 4.17 9.96 1.03
CA ALA A 133 5.00 8.76 0.84
C ALA A 133 5.09 8.01 2.18
N ASP A 134 4.45 6.84 2.25
CA ASP A 134 4.54 5.89 3.37
C ASP A 134 5.50 4.76 2.98
N LEU A 135 6.80 5.01 3.16
CA LEU A 135 7.87 4.16 2.65
C LEU A 135 8.06 2.90 3.48
N GLY A 136 8.20 1.78 2.81
CA GLY A 136 8.48 0.49 3.42
C GLY A 136 7.71 -0.67 2.77
N VAL A 137 7.61 -1.78 3.51
CA VAL A 137 6.86 -2.97 3.11
C VAL A 137 5.60 -3.13 3.96
N SER A 138 4.52 -3.58 3.34
CA SER A 138 3.25 -3.80 4.04
C SER A 138 3.27 -5.08 4.86
N SER A 139 2.41 -5.15 5.89
CA SER A 139 2.21 -6.37 6.66
C SER A 139 1.78 -7.55 5.78
N MET A 140 0.99 -7.30 4.74
CA MET A 140 0.55 -8.34 3.80
C MET A 140 1.72 -8.92 2.99
N GLN A 141 2.67 -8.08 2.59
CA GLN A 141 3.90 -8.54 1.93
C GLN A 141 4.78 -9.35 2.89
N ILE A 142 4.94 -8.89 4.14
CA ILE A 142 5.72 -9.60 5.17
C ILE A 142 5.11 -10.97 5.50
N ASP A 143 3.78 -11.05 5.60
CA ASP A 143 3.08 -12.27 6.00
C ASP A 143 2.88 -13.29 4.86
N ASN A 144 3.17 -12.90 3.62
CA ASN A 144 3.13 -13.80 2.47
C ASN A 144 4.49 -14.53 2.32
N PRO A 145 4.57 -15.86 2.63
CA PRO A 145 5.84 -16.59 2.56
C PRO A 145 6.49 -16.57 1.17
N LYS A 146 5.68 -16.46 0.11
CA LYS A 146 6.16 -16.43 -1.29
C LYS A 146 6.96 -15.18 -1.62
N ARG A 147 6.85 -14.12 -0.82
CA ARG A 147 7.55 -12.85 -1.02
C ARG A 147 8.93 -12.82 -0.35
N GLY A 148 9.19 -13.70 0.61
CA GLY A 148 10.50 -13.84 1.28
C GLY A 148 10.83 -12.76 2.32
N PHE A 149 9.90 -11.88 2.68
CA PHE A 149 10.15 -10.78 3.64
C PHE A 149 10.20 -11.22 5.11
N SER A 150 9.86 -12.47 5.43
CA SER A 150 9.81 -12.96 6.80
C SER A 150 10.53 -14.29 6.95
N PHE A 151 11.29 -14.44 8.03
CA PHE A 151 11.91 -15.70 8.45
C PHE A 151 10.97 -16.62 9.27
N LYS A 152 9.73 -16.18 9.51
CA LYS A 152 8.76 -16.96 10.33
C LYS A 152 8.17 -18.17 9.61
N ALA A 153 8.22 -18.18 8.31
CA ALA A 153 7.78 -19.27 7.47
C ALA A 153 8.80 -19.51 6.36
N ASP A 154 8.95 -20.75 5.95
CA ASP A 154 9.82 -21.13 4.85
C ASP A 154 9.28 -20.59 3.51
N GLY A 155 10.17 -20.10 2.64
CA GLY A 155 9.81 -19.51 1.36
C GLY A 155 11.03 -19.06 0.57
N PRO A 156 10.86 -18.64 -0.70
CA PRO A 156 11.96 -18.16 -1.52
C PRO A 156 12.54 -16.86 -0.95
N LEU A 157 13.84 -16.66 -1.03
CA LEU A 157 14.50 -15.42 -0.69
C LEU A 157 14.38 -14.44 -1.88
N ASP A 158 13.19 -13.91 -2.10
CA ASP A 158 12.89 -13.01 -3.23
C ASP A 158 13.16 -11.54 -2.87
N LEU A 159 12.42 -10.98 -1.93
CA LEU A 159 12.46 -9.59 -1.43
C LEU A 159 12.11 -8.51 -2.47
N ARG A 160 11.68 -8.86 -3.66
CA ARG A 160 11.24 -7.86 -4.65
C ARG A 160 9.81 -7.39 -4.37
N LEU A 161 9.60 -6.08 -4.35
CA LEU A 161 8.25 -5.51 -4.36
C LEU A 161 7.56 -5.74 -5.72
N ASN A 162 8.29 -5.54 -6.81
CA ASN A 162 7.86 -5.95 -8.15
C ASN A 162 8.53 -7.28 -8.53
N GLN A 163 7.79 -8.38 -8.44
CA GLN A 163 8.31 -9.72 -8.77
C GLN A 163 8.48 -9.97 -10.28
N GLU A 164 7.99 -9.06 -11.14
CA GLU A 164 8.10 -9.17 -12.60
C GLU A 164 9.39 -8.51 -13.14
N ALA A 165 10.14 -7.79 -12.28
CA ALA A 165 11.33 -7.07 -12.70
C ALA A 165 12.48 -7.22 -11.70
N GLY A 166 13.70 -7.07 -12.22
CA GLY A 166 14.93 -7.17 -11.43
C GLY A 166 15.28 -8.60 -11.03
N ILE A 167 16.31 -8.74 -10.21
CA ILE A 167 16.80 -10.02 -9.69
C ILE A 167 16.37 -10.20 -8.24
N SER A 168 16.11 -11.43 -7.83
CA SER A 168 15.78 -11.77 -6.44
C SER A 168 16.98 -11.57 -5.50
N ALA A 169 16.73 -11.48 -4.20
CA ALA A 169 17.81 -11.43 -3.22
C ALA A 169 18.66 -12.71 -3.26
N ALA A 170 18.08 -13.87 -3.53
CA ALA A 170 18.82 -15.11 -3.72
C ALA A 170 19.81 -14.99 -4.89
N GLU A 171 19.35 -14.57 -6.08
CA GLU A 171 20.21 -14.38 -7.24
C GLU A 171 21.29 -13.30 -7.00
N ARG A 172 20.94 -12.23 -6.29
CA ARG A 172 21.92 -11.20 -5.92
C ARG A 172 23.02 -11.76 -5.03
N LEU A 173 22.67 -12.59 -4.04
CA LEU A 173 23.65 -13.20 -3.11
C LEU A 173 24.56 -14.22 -3.80
N GLU A 174 24.11 -14.89 -4.86
CA GLU A 174 24.94 -15.81 -5.64
C GLU A 174 26.08 -15.09 -6.41
N HIS A 175 25.90 -13.82 -6.74
CA HIS A 175 26.80 -13.07 -7.61
C HIS A 175 27.53 -11.92 -6.91
N ILE A 176 27.14 -11.56 -5.68
CA ILE A 176 27.74 -10.45 -4.93
C ILE A 176 29.10 -10.86 -4.35
N THR A 177 30.06 -9.95 -4.38
CA THR A 177 31.34 -10.14 -3.69
C THR A 177 31.19 -9.91 -2.18
N ARG A 178 32.16 -10.44 -1.41
CA ARG A 178 32.20 -10.23 0.05
C ARG A 178 32.23 -8.76 0.43
N ASP A 179 33.00 -7.96 -0.30
CA ASP A 179 33.22 -6.54 0.01
C ASP A 179 31.96 -5.73 -0.32
N GLU A 180 31.28 -6.05 -1.42
CA GLU A 180 29.97 -5.45 -1.74
C GLU A 180 28.92 -5.78 -0.68
N LEU A 181 28.83 -7.06 -0.25
CA LEU A 181 27.90 -7.48 0.78
C LEU A 181 28.16 -6.75 2.11
N ALA A 182 29.44 -6.66 2.50
CA ALA A 182 29.82 -5.91 3.69
C ALA A 182 29.39 -4.43 3.60
N GLY A 183 29.59 -3.79 2.43
CA GLY A 183 29.16 -2.41 2.21
C GLY A 183 27.65 -2.18 2.20
N MET A 184 26.85 -3.22 1.92
CA MET A 184 25.38 -3.14 1.99
C MET A 184 24.84 -3.31 3.42
N LEU A 185 25.62 -3.92 4.33
CA LEU A 185 25.19 -4.21 5.71
C LEU A 185 25.68 -3.14 6.71
N TYR A 186 26.48 -2.20 6.29
CA TYR A 186 26.95 -1.04 7.05
C TYR A 186 26.17 0.22 6.67
#